data_d94e585d7db5003912e15f177d389cd0
#
_entry.id   d94e585d7db5003912e15f177d389cd0
#
_cell.length_a   1.000
_cell.length_b   1.000
_cell.length_c   1.000
_cell.angle_alpha   90.00
_cell.angle_beta   90.00
_cell.angle_gamma   90.00
#
_symmetry.space_group_name_H-M   'P 1'
#
loop_
_entity.id
_entity.type
_entity.pdbx_description
1 polymer ?
#
loop_
_entity_poly.entity_id
_entity_poly.type
_entity_poly.pdbx_seq_one_letter_code
_entity_poly.pdbx_strand_id
1 'polypeptide(L)'
;MREQVKLLYHSEEIKKAFSFIREDDAHTFEQQMELARIPSYLNGEKERADYFKKLMEAEGYEARTDEVGNVYTRIKGTGKGPTVYISAHLDTVFPQETSLEGKWEGSVINLPGICDDTRGLAEILAILRAIKAEGLKPVGDIIIGGNVGEEGLGNLRGMKYFFSQNADGIDGFLSIDGVGPIICYGATGSHRYEVTFRGEGGHSYGAFGLVNPIHAMGRAISYISELSTPRFPKTTFS
;
A
#
# COMPACT_ATOMS: atom_id res chain seq x y z
N MET A 1 -22.55 8.58 15.72
CA MET A 1 -21.33 7.88 15.27
C MET A 1 -20.42 7.44 16.43
N ARG A 2 -19.81 8.32 17.26
CA ARG A 2 -18.92 7.90 18.37
C ARG A 2 -19.54 6.89 19.34
N GLU A 3 -20.78 7.07 19.74
CA GLU A 3 -21.48 6.14 20.64
C GLU A 3 -21.73 4.77 19.99
N GLN A 4 -22.06 4.72 18.69
CA GLN A 4 -22.23 3.46 17.96
C GLN A 4 -20.93 2.67 17.87
N VAL A 5 -19.81 3.36 17.59
CA VAL A 5 -18.46 2.73 17.57
C VAL A 5 -18.11 2.18 18.96
N LYS A 6 -18.40 2.91 20.05
CA LYS A 6 -18.18 2.42 21.41
C LYS A 6 -19.03 1.19 21.71
N LEU A 7 -20.31 1.20 21.32
CA LEU A 7 -21.20 0.05 21.51
C LEU A 7 -20.65 -1.19 20.77
N LEU A 8 -20.23 -1.04 19.51
CA LEU A 8 -19.59 -2.12 18.75
C LEU A 8 -18.32 -2.61 19.44
N TYR A 9 -17.41 -1.70 19.81
CA TYR A 9 -16.14 -2.03 20.47
C TYR A 9 -16.35 -2.82 21.77
N HIS A 10 -17.44 -2.57 22.49
CA HIS A 10 -17.78 -3.27 23.73
C HIS A 10 -18.70 -4.47 23.53
N SER A 11 -19.13 -4.78 22.30
CA SER A 11 -19.93 -5.97 22.06
C SER A 11 -19.11 -7.25 22.26
N GLU A 12 -19.75 -8.30 22.74
CA GLU A 12 -19.06 -9.57 23.00
C GLU A 12 -18.49 -10.22 21.72
N GLU A 13 -19.17 -10.03 20.61
CA GLU A 13 -18.72 -10.53 19.28
C GLU A 13 -17.39 -9.88 18.87
N ILE A 14 -17.30 -8.56 18.97
CA ILE A 14 -16.07 -7.81 18.62
C ILE A 14 -14.95 -8.10 19.61
N LYS A 15 -15.24 -8.23 20.91
CA LYS A 15 -14.24 -8.63 21.91
C LYS A 15 -13.65 -10.00 21.61
N LYS A 16 -14.48 -10.98 21.21
CA LYS A 16 -14.01 -12.30 20.79
C LYS A 16 -13.11 -12.21 19.57
N ALA A 17 -13.48 -11.42 18.57
CA ALA A 17 -12.63 -11.20 17.38
C ALA A 17 -11.27 -10.57 17.76
N PHE A 18 -11.23 -9.60 18.67
CA PHE A 18 -9.98 -9.06 19.17
C PHE A 18 -9.15 -10.09 19.97
N SER A 19 -9.80 -10.95 20.75
CA SER A 19 -9.10 -12.04 21.44
C SER A 19 -8.52 -13.05 20.45
N PHE A 20 -9.30 -13.42 19.43
CA PHE A 20 -8.83 -14.27 18.33
C PHE A 20 -7.57 -13.69 17.66
N ILE A 21 -7.61 -12.43 17.22
CA ILE A 21 -6.47 -11.78 16.56
C ILE A 21 -5.23 -11.78 17.46
N ARG A 22 -5.40 -11.57 18.78
CA ARG A 22 -4.29 -11.60 19.73
C ARG A 22 -3.69 -13.00 19.89
N GLU A 23 -4.52 -14.03 19.90
CA GLU A 23 -4.10 -15.41 20.03
C GLU A 23 -3.46 -15.94 18.74
N ASP A 24 -3.87 -15.38 17.59
CA ASP A 24 -3.41 -15.70 16.23
C ASP A 24 -2.13 -14.92 15.81
N ASP A 25 -1.53 -14.14 16.70
CA ASP A 25 -0.40 -13.26 16.38
C ASP A 25 0.82 -14.01 15.80
N ALA A 26 1.12 -15.18 16.33
CA ALA A 26 2.21 -16.00 15.82
C ALA A 26 2.00 -16.43 14.36
N HIS A 27 0.79 -16.86 14.00
CA HIS A 27 0.43 -17.22 12.63
C HIS A 27 0.43 -15.99 11.72
N THR A 28 -0.11 -14.87 12.19
CA THR A 28 -0.07 -13.60 11.46
C THR A 28 1.37 -13.19 11.15
N PHE A 29 2.29 -13.34 12.11
CA PHE A 29 3.70 -13.03 11.91
C PHE A 29 4.38 -14.01 10.94
N GLU A 30 4.07 -15.30 11.00
CA GLU A 30 4.54 -16.29 10.02
C GLU A 30 4.17 -15.88 8.59
N GLN A 31 2.91 -15.56 8.34
CA GLN A 31 2.43 -15.12 7.02
C GLN A 31 3.07 -13.79 6.60
N GLN A 32 3.28 -12.86 7.53
CA GLN A 32 4.03 -11.62 7.26
C GLN A 32 5.44 -11.92 6.76
N MET A 33 6.15 -12.85 7.41
CA MET A 33 7.50 -13.25 7.03
C MET A 33 7.54 -13.96 5.67
N GLU A 34 6.55 -14.79 5.37
CA GLU A 34 6.43 -15.45 4.07
C GLU A 34 6.23 -14.43 2.95
N LEU A 35 5.30 -13.49 3.12
CA LEU A 35 5.04 -12.42 2.17
C LEU A 35 6.27 -11.51 1.98
N ALA A 36 6.96 -11.15 3.05
CA ALA A 36 8.12 -10.26 3.00
C ALA A 36 9.32 -10.88 2.26
N ARG A 37 9.42 -12.21 2.21
CA ARG A 37 10.48 -12.93 1.47
C ARG A 37 10.22 -13.08 -0.03
N ILE A 38 9.05 -12.69 -0.51
CA ILE A 38 8.75 -12.69 -1.94
C ILE A 38 9.10 -11.31 -2.51
N PRO A 39 10.03 -11.22 -3.47
CA PRO A 39 10.34 -9.94 -4.13
C PRO A 39 9.08 -9.32 -4.74
N SER A 40 8.87 -8.04 -4.49
CA SER A 40 7.69 -7.34 -4.99
C SER A 40 8.02 -5.87 -5.27
N TYR A 41 8.95 -5.68 -6.19
CA TYR A 41 9.32 -4.35 -6.68
C TYR A 41 8.20 -3.77 -7.56
N LEU A 42 8.22 -2.48 -7.75
CA LEU A 42 7.25 -1.78 -8.60
C LEU A 42 7.13 -2.40 -10.00
N ASN A 43 5.94 -2.76 -10.41
CA ASN A 43 5.59 -3.52 -11.63
C ASN A 43 6.06 -4.99 -11.63
N GLY A 44 6.56 -5.51 -10.51
CA GLY A 44 6.94 -6.92 -10.31
C GLY A 44 6.17 -7.61 -9.19
N GLU A 45 4.97 -7.12 -8.86
CA GLU A 45 4.18 -7.57 -7.72
C GLU A 45 3.52 -8.94 -7.89
N LYS A 46 3.53 -9.47 -9.12
CA LYS A 46 2.73 -10.65 -9.48
C LYS A 46 2.95 -11.86 -8.57
N GLU A 47 4.20 -12.17 -8.23
CA GLU A 47 4.51 -13.36 -7.43
C GLU A 47 3.93 -13.24 -6.01
N ARG A 48 4.11 -12.08 -5.36
CA ARG A 48 3.52 -11.80 -4.05
C ARG A 48 1.99 -11.74 -4.12
N ALA A 49 1.43 -11.14 -5.16
CA ALA A 49 -0.01 -11.09 -5.37
C ALA A 49 -0.62 -12.49 -5.52
N ASP A 50 0.00 -13.37 -6.32
CA ASP A 50 -0.44 -14.76 -6.48
C ASP A 50 -0.35 -15.53 -5.15
N TYR A 51 0.69 -15.29 -4.37
CA TYR A 51 0.86 -15.94 -3.07
C TYR A 51 -0.17 -15.41 -2.05
N PHE A 52 -0.36 -14.09 -1.97
CA PHE A 52 -1.38 -13.48 -1.12
C PHE A 52 -2.78 -13.99 -1.45
N LYS A 53 -3.09 -14.12 -2.75
CA LYS A 53 -4.34 -14.75 -3.21
C LYS A 53 -4.51 -16.16 -2.67
N LYS A 54 -3.48 -17.00 -2.76
CA LYS A 54 -3.51 -18.37 -2.23
C LYS A 54 -3.77 -18.40 -0.72
N LEU A 55 -3.18 -17.48 0.03
CA LEU A 55 -3.43 -17.38 1.46
C LEU A 55 -4.88 -17.01 1.76
N MET A 56 -5.47 -16.06 1.03
CA MET A 56 -6.89 -15.72 1.16
C MET A 56 -7.81 -16.93 0.79
N GLU A 57 -7.47 -17.68 -0.25
CA GLU A 57 -8.21 -18.86 -0.69
C GLU A 57 -8.09 -20.01 0.33
N ALA A 58 -6.93 -20.18 0.98
CA ALA A 58 -6.74 -21.16 2.05
C ALA A 58 -7.62 -20.85 3.27
N GLU A 59 -7.88 -19.57 3.53
CA GLU A 59 -8.85 -19.15 4.53
C GLU A 59 -10.31 -19.35 4.10
N GLY A 60 -10.54 -19.78 2.85
CA GLY A 60 -11.88 -20.11 2.32
C GLY A 60 -12.60 -18.92 1.70
N TYR A 61 -11.89 -17.87 1.33
CA TYR A 61 -12.44 -16.73 0.61
C TYR A 61 -12.20 -16.86 -0.90
N GLU A 62 -13.20 -16.54 -1.71
CA GLU A 62 -13.04 -16.44 -3.17
C GLU A 62 -12.29 -15.14 -3.49
N ALA A 63 -10.98 -15.24 -3.69
CA ALA A 63 -10.14 -14.11 -4.05
C ALA A 63 -10.06 -13.92 -5.57
N ARG A 64 -10.11 -12.67 -6.02
CA ARG A 64 -10.04 -12.27 -7.43
C ARG A 64 -8.81 -11.44 -7.68
N THR A 65 -8.22 -11.61 -8.86
CA THR A 65 -7.18 -10.72 -9.38
C THR A 65 -7.79 -9.89 -10.50
N ASP A 66 -7.65 -8.56 -10.44
CA ASP A 66 -8.10 -7.69 -11.52
C ASP A 66 -7.03 -7.52 -12.62
N GLU A 67 -7.35 -6.74 -13.65
CA GLU A 67 -6.51 -6.57 -14.84
C GLU A 67 -5.15 -5.91 -14.57
N VAL A 68 -5.03 -5.14 -13.48
CA VAL A 68 -3.77 -4.47 -13.10
C VAL A 68 -3.00 -5.20 -12.01
N GLY A 69 -3.59 -6.27 -11.44
CA GLY A 69 -2.92 -7.13 -10.46
C GLY A 69 -3.35 -6.92 -9.01
N ASN A 70 -4.37 -6.10 -8.71
CA ASN A 70 -4.94 -6.06 -7.37
C ASN A 70 -5.60 -7.40 -7.03
N VAL A 71 -5.47 -7.84 -5.78
CA VAL A 71 -6.06 -9.08 -5.26
C VAL A 71 -7.03 -8.75 -4.15
N TYR A 72 -8.28 -9.12 -4.29
CA TYR A 72 -9.31 -8.83 -3.28
C TYR A 72 -10.43 -9.85 -3.24
N THR A 73 -11.15 -9.88 -2.13
CA THR A 73 -12.40 -10.62 -1.95
C THR A 73 -13.51 -9.68 -1.49
N ARG A 74 -14.76 -10.12 -1.61
CA ARG A 74 -15.94 -9.40 -1.14
C ARG A 74 -16.71 -10.23 -0.14
N ILE A 75 -16.79 -9.76 1.08
CA ILE A 75 -17.61 -10.34 2.14
C ILE A 75 -18.99 -9.68 2.05
N LYS A 76 -19.99 -10.46 1.74
CA LYS A 76 -21.37 -9.99 1.65
C LYS A 76 -21.94 -9.68 3.02
N GLY A 77 -22.43 -8.46 3.16
CA GLY A 77 -23.19 -8.05 4.32
C GLY A 77 -24.67 -8.44 4.24
N THR A 78 -25.44 -7.92 5.18
CA THR A 78 -26.90 -8.10 5.21
C THR A 78 -27.64 -7.25 4.17
N GLY A 79 -26.90 -6.44 3.41
CA GLY A 79 -27.43 -5.56 2.35
C GLY A 79 -28.04 -4.25 2.84
N LYS A 80 -27.83 -3.88 4.11
CA LYS A 80 -28.43 -2.66 4.74
C LYS A 80 -27.42 -1.61 5.20
N GLY A 81 -26.16 -1.77 4.86
CA GLY A 81 -25.07 -0.89 5.28
C GLY A 81 -24.20 -0.42 4.13
N PRO A 82 -23.25 0.48 4.43
CA PRO A 82 -22.30 0.98 3.46
C PRO A 82 -21.35 -0.12 2.99
N THR A 83 -20.87 -0.02 1.76
CA THR A 83 -19.76 -0.84 1.27
C THR A 83 -18.44 -0.16 1.61
N VAL A 84 -17.55 -0.88 2.28
CA VAL A 84 -16.22 -0.40 2.66
C VAL A 84 -15.16 -1.22 1.94
N TYR A 85 -14.14 -0.55 1.41
CA TYR A 85 -12.97 -1.21 0.88
C TYR A 85 -11.79 -1.03 1.85
N ILE A 86 -11.17 -2.14 2.24
CA ILE A 86 -9.97 -2.19 3.11
C ILE A 86 -8.83 -2.75 2.26
N SER A 87 -7.70 -2.05 2.20
CA SER A 87 -6.57 -2.43 1.36
C SER A 87 -5.24 -2.24 2.08
N ALA A 88 -4.25 -3.02 1.67
CA ALA A 88 -2.82 -2.85 1.94
C ALA A 88 -2.07 -2.97 0.62
N HIS A 89 -0.85 -2.41 0.48
CA HIS A 89 -0.18 -2.50 -0.79
C HIS A 89 0.77 -3.71 -0.91
N LEU A 90 0.91 -4.20 -2.14
CA LEU A 90 1.69 -5.40 -2.47
C LEU A 90 3.13 -5.07 -2.83
N ASP A 91 3.38 -3.90 -3.40
CA ASP A 91 4.68 -3.46 -3.86
C ASP A 91 5.58 -2.93 -2.74
N THR A 92 6.84 -2.74 -3.05
CA THR A 92 7.86 -2.12 -2.20
C THR A 92 8.77 -1.23 -3.03
N VAL A 93 9.48 -0.32 -2.37
CA VAL A 93 10.51 0.53 -2.99
C VAL A 93 11.80 -0.22 -3.34
N PHE A 94 11.93 -1.47 -2.92
CA PHE A 94 13.18 -2.21 -3.03
C PHE A 94 13.34 -2.85 -4.42
N PRO A 95 14.51 -2.73 -5.07
CA PRO A 95 14.81 -3.40 -6.32
C PRO A 95 14.73 -4.94 -6.20
N GLN A 96 14.54 -5.60 -7.35
CA GLN A 96 14.39 -7.06 -7.42
C GLN A 96 15.57 -7.84 -6.81
N GLU A 97 16.77 -7.30 -6.93
CA GLU A 97 18.03 -7.92 -6.45
C GLU A 97 18.28 -7.70 -4.95
N THR A 98 17.40 -7.00 -4.26
CA THR A 98 17.52 -6.74 -2.81
C THR A 98 17.44 -8.06 -2.04
N SER A 99 18.42 -8.31 -1.17
CA SER A 99 18.37 -9.48 -0.27
C SER A 99 17.20 -9.39 0.69
N LEU A 100 16.38 -10.42 0.69
CA LEU A 100 15.24 -10.59 1.59
C LEU A 100 15.53 -11.59 2.71
N GLU A 101 16.80 -11.79 3.04
CA GLU A 101 17.25 -12.50 4.23
C GLU A 101 17.13 -11.59 5.46
N GLY A 102 16.16 -11.85 6.30
CA GLY A 102 15.96 -11.07 7.52
C GLY A 102 17.09 -11.24 8.53
N LYS A 103 17.47 -10.16 9.21
CA LYS A 103 18.44 -10.18 10.32
C LYS A 103 17.73 -9.92 11.63
N TRP A 104 17.91 -10.84 12.57
CA TRP A 104 17.38 -10.70 13.92
C TRP A 104 18.38 -9.99 14.84
N GLU A 105 17.90 -9.02 15.58
CA GLU A 105 18.60 -8.31 16.63
C GLU A 105 17.74 -8.36 17.90
N GLY A 106 17.96 -9.37 18.73
CA GLY A 106 17.09 -9.65 19.87
C GLY A 106 15.67 -10.02 19.42
N SER A 107 14.67 -9.23 19.78
CA SER A 107 13.27 -9.41 19.39
C SER A 107 12.87 -8.63 18.14
N VAL A 108 13.82 -7.93 17.50
CA VAL A 108 13.57 -7.12 16.31
C VAL A 108 14.09 -7.83 15.08
N ILE A 109 13.31 -7.85 14.01
CA ILE A 109 13.75 -8.30 12.69
C ILE A 109 13.92 -7.13 11.74
N ASN A 110 15.06 -7.08 11.06
CA ASN A 110 15.34 -6.14 9.99
C ASN A 110 15.23 -6.88 8.65
N LEU A 111 14.18 -6.62 7.90
CA LEU A 111 13.89 -7.21 6.59
C LEU A 111 13.23 -6.15 5.71
N PRO A 112 13.74 -5.90 4.49
CA PRO A 112 13.12 -4.95 3.55
C PRO A 112 11.65 -5.25 3.30
N GLY A 113 10.78 -4.23 3.45
CA GLY A 113 9.33 -4.35 3.22
C GLY A 113 8.55 -5.09 4.31
N ILE A 114 9.17 -5.45 5.47
CA ILE A 114 8.49 -6.19 6.53
C ILE A 114 7.34 -5.40 7.18
N CYS A 115 7.46 -4.09 7.29
CA CYS A 115 6.42 -3.23 7.84
C CYS A 115 5.64 -2.49 6.77
N ASP A 116 6.27 -2.18 5.66
CA ASP A 116 5.76 -1.42 4.55
C ASP A 116 5.78 -2.28 3.27
N ASP A 117 4.67 -2.98 2.89
CA ASP A 117 3.44 -3.05 3.67
C ASP A 117 3.00 -4.51 3.88
N THR A 118 3.99 -5.44 4.03
CA THR A 118 3.63 -6.84 4.31
C THR A 118 2.95 -7.01 5.68
N ARG A 119 3.13 -6.05 6.59
CA ARG A 119 2.36 -6.03 7.84
C ARG A 119 0.88 -5.81 7.57
N GLY A 120 0.52 -4.81 6.77
CA GLY A 120 -0.87 -4.55 6.39
C GLY A 120 -1.50 -5.74 5.66
N LEU A 121 -0.76 -6.41 4.76
CA LEU A 121 -1.24 -7.63 4.10
C LEU A 121 -1.52 -8.76 5.11
N ALA A 122 -0.64 -8.97 6.09
CA ALA A 122 -0.84 -9.97 7.14
C ALA A 122 -2.01 -9.62 8.07
N GLU A 123 -2.20 -8.34 8.37
CA GLU A 123 -3.37 -7.85 9.13
C GLU A 123 -4.68 -8.11 8.39
N ILE A 124 -4.71 -7.94 7.07
CA ILE A 124 -5.86 -8.31 6.23
C ILE A 124 -6.20 -9.79 6.40
N LEU A 125 -5.19 -10.68 6.34
CA LEU A 125 -5.41 -12.12 6.53
C LEU A 125 -5.91 -12.44 7.94
N ALA A 126 -5.37 -11.78 8.97
CA ALA A 126 -5.84 -11.94 10.35
C ALA A 126 -7.29 -11.48 10.54
N ILE A 127 -7.67 -10.36 9.91
CA ILE A 127 -9.06 -9.86 9.91
C ILE A 127 -9.98 -10.89 9.23
N LEU A 128 -9.60 -11.43 8.10
CA LEU A 128 -10.37 -12.46 7.39
C LEU A 128 -10.58 -13.70 8.27
N ARG A 129 -9.53 -14.19 8.93
CA ARG A 129 -9.61 -15.32 9.86
C ARG A 129 -10.53 -15.03 11.03
N ALA A 130 -10.41 -13.85 11.63
CA ALA A 130 -11.26 -13.44 12.76
C ALA A 130 -12.75 -13.36 12.37
N ILE A 131 -13.05 -12.78 11.21
CA ILE A 131 -14.43 -12.72 10.68
C ILE A 131 -15.01 -14.11 10.53
N LYS A 132 -14.22 -15.04 9.99
CA LYS A 132 -14.65 -16.43 9.77
C LYS A 132 -14.80 -17.19 11.08
N ALA A 133 -13.80 -17.14 11.96
CA ALA A 133 -13.79 -17.88 13.22
C ALA A 133 -14.95 -17.48 14.14
N GLU A 134 -15.22 -16.18 14.23
CA GLU A 134 -16.29 -15.66 15.07
C GLU A 134 -17.65 -15.54 14.35
N GLY A 135 -17.73 -15.95 13.09
CA GLY A 135 -18.96 -15.90 12.29
C GLY A 135 -19.55 -14.50 12.15
N LEU A 136 -18.67 -13.47 12.10
CA LEU A 136 -19.12 -12.09 12.03
C LEU A 136 -19.83 -11.81 10.70
N LYS A 137 -20.97 -11.13 10.81
CA LYS A 137 -21.77 -10.74 9.63
C LYS A 137 -21.83 -9.22 9.55
N PRO A 138 -21.11 -8.59 8.62
CA PRO A 138 -21.18 -7.16 8.45
C PRO A 138 -22.57 -6.70 8.00
N VAL A 139 -22.95 -5.49 8.32
CA VAL A 139 -24.22 -4.90 7.88
C VAL A 139 -24.15 -4.51 6.41
N GLY A 140 -23.06 -3.87 6.01
CA GLY A 140 -22.71 -3.58 4.61
C GLY A 140 -21.68 -4.56 4.07
N ASP A 141 -21.39 -4.48 2.80
CA ASP A 141 -20.35 -5.31 2.17
C ASP A 141 -18.95 -4.80 2.58
N ILE A 142 -18.03 -5.73 2.78
CA ILE A 142 -16.61 -5.42 2.94
C ILE A 142 -15.86 -5.98 1.72
N ILE A 143 -15.18 -5.12 0.98
CA ILE A 143 -14.17 -5.52 0.03
C ILE A 143 -12.83 -5.41 0.74
N ILE A 144 -11.98 -6.43 0.65
CA ILE A 144 -10.73 -6.45 1.39
C ILE A 144 -9.66 -7.16 0.58
N GLY A 145 -8.44 -6.59 0.53
CA GLY A 145 -7.37 -7.19 -0.27
C GLY A 145 -6.11 -6.34 -0.41
N GLY A 146 -5.26 -6.73 -1.36
CA GLY A 146 -4.00 -6.08 -1.66
C GLY A 146 -4.05 -5.31 -2.98
N ASN A 147 -3.43 -4.14 -3.02
CA ASN A 147 -3.32 -3.31 -4.21
C ASN A 147 -1.88 -3.18 -4.70
N VAL A 148 -1.72 -2.88 -5.97
CA VAL A 148 -0.44 -2.72 -6.64
C VAL A 148 -0.10 -1.27 -6.94
N GLY A 149 1.21 -0.95 -6.99
CA GLY A 149 1.70 0.33 -7.47
C GLY A 149 1.37 1.51 -6.56
N GLU A 150 1.44 1.32 -5.26
CA GLU A 150 1.34 2.39 -4.27
C GLU A 150 2.63 3.21 -4.27
N GLU A 151 3.76 2.53 -4.25
CA GLU A 151 5.09 3.08 -4.04
C GLU A 151 5.68 3.82 -5.25
N GLY A 152 6.57 4.74 -4.94
CA GLY A 152 7.46 5.35 -5.92
C GLY A 152 6.75 5.95 -7.13
N LEU A 153 7.05 5.44 -8.32
CA LEU A 153 6.47 5.85 -9.59
C LEU A 153 5.21 5.03 -9.97
N GLY A 154 4.69 4.21 -9.08
CA GLY A 154 3.49 3.40 -9.28
C GLY A 154 2.22 4.20 -9.46
N ASN A 155 2.23 5.47 -9.00
CA ASN A 155 1.16 6.43 -9.26
C ASN A 155 -0.22 5.95 -8.78
N LEU A 156 -0.25 5.11 -7.74
CA LEU A 156 -1.47 4.48 -7.19
C LEU A 156 -2.27 3.73 -8.26
N ARG A 157 -1.60 3.08 -9.23
CA ARG A 157 -2.27 2.51 -10.41
C ARG A 157 -3.35 1.49 -10.03
N GLY A 158 -3.11 0.68 -9.00
CA GLY A 158 -4.06 -0.30 -8.50
C GLY A 158 -5.34 0.35 -8.02
N MET A 159 -5.24 1.33 -7.14
CA MET A 159 -6.40 2.03 -6.61
C MET A 159 -7.12 2.86 -7.67
N LYS A 160 -6.38 3.56 -8.52
CA LYS A 160 -6.99 4.30 -9.64
C LYS A 160 -7.81 3.38 -10.55
N TYR A 161 -7.28 2.21 -10.89
CA TYR A 161 -8.01 1.22 -11.68
C TYR A 161 -9.25 0.73 -10.94
N PHE A 162 -9.10 0.28 -9.70
CA PHE A 162 -10.22 -0.23 -8.92
C PHE A 162 -11.37 0.78 -8.82
N PHE A 163 -11.08 2.02 -8.44
CA PHE A 163 -12.09 3.05 -8.32
C PHE A 163 -12.67 3.52 -9.66
N SER A 164 -11.90 3.44 -10.75
CA SER A 164 -12.45 3.72 -12.09
C SER A 164 -13.57 2.74 -12.51
N GLN A 165 -13.52 1.52 -11.95
CA GLN A 165 -14.49 0.46 -12.23
C GLN A 165 -15.62 0.38 -11.19
N ASN A 166 -15.45 0.92 -9.99
CA ASN A 166 -16.30 0.67 -8.83
C ASN A 166 -16.71 1.93 -8.05
N ALA A 167 -16.50 3.14 -8.58
CA ALA A 167 -16.68 4.38 -7.82
C ALA A 167 -18.08 4.54 -7.21
N ASP A 168 -19.13 4.14 -7.93
CA ASP A 168 -20.52 4.31 -7.50
C ASP A 168 -21.00 3.30 -6.44
N GLY A 169 -20.13 2.40 -5.99
CA GLY A 169 -20.52 1.34 -5.06
C GLY A 169 -19.68 1.24 -3.79
N ILE A 170 -18.79 2.21 -3.55
CA ILE A 170 -17.89 2.24 -2.38
C ILE A 170 -18.16 3.49 -1.56
N ASP A 171 -18.64 3.30 -0.33
CA ASP A 171 -18.99 4.39 0.59
C ASP A 171 -17.80 4.82 1.48
N GLY A 172 -16.82 3.94 1.66
CA GLY A 172 -15.63 4.21 2.47
C GLY A 172 -14.42 3.41 2.02
N PHE A 173 -13.25 4.01 2.14
CA PHE A 173 -11.97 3.37 1.85
C PHE A 173 -11.03 3.51 3.05
N LEU A 174 -10.33 2.42 3.39
CA LEU A 174 -9.32 2.36 4.42
C LEU A 174 -8.07 1.70 3.84
N SER A 175 -6.95 2.41 3.84
CA SER A 175 -5.63 1.82 3.61
C SER A 175 -4.99 1.47 4.93
N ILE A 176 -4.57 0.22 5.09
CA ILE A 176 -3.71 -0.21 6.19
C ILE A 176 -2.30 0.00 5.70
N ASP A 177 -1.54 0.88 6.37
CA ASP A 177 -0.21 1.28 5.91
C ASP A 177 0.54 1.99 7.03
N GLY A 178 1.88 1.91 7.00
CA GLY A 178 2.73 2.57 7.97
C GLY A 178 2.78 1.91 9.35
N VAL A 179 3.30 2.63 10.32
CA VAL A 179 3.55 2.13 11.67
C VAL A 179 2.87 2.97 12.74
N GLY A 180 2.31 2.31 13.74
CA GLY A 180 1.76 2.91 14.95
C GLY A 180 0.28 3.32 14.86
N PRO A 181 -0.29 3.78 15.97
CA PRO A 181 -1.73 4.07 16.10
C PRO A 181 -2.06 5.45 15.52
N ILE A 182 -1.87 5.63 14.22
CA ILE A 182 -2.11 6.88 13.50
C ILE A 182 -3.26 6.68 12.52
N ILE A 183 -4.14 7.65 12.39
CA ILE A 183 -5.15 7.73 11.35
C ILE A 183 -4.89 8.96 10.50
N CYS A 184 -4.44 8.76 9.27
CA CYS A 184 -4.30 9.82 8.28
C CYS A 184 -5.64 9.97 7.53
N TYR A 185 -6.27 11.15 7.65
CA TYR A 185 -7.55 11.46 7.02
C TYR A 185 -7.46 12.61 6.00
N GLY A 186 -6.24 12.99 5.64
CA GLY A 186 -5.97 14.01 4.65
C GLY A 186 -4.68 13.68 3.91
N ALA A 187 -4.67 13.93 2.61
CA ALA A 187 -3.52 13.69 1.75
C ALA A 187 -3.19 14.93 0.91
N THR A 188 -1.94 15.03 0.47
CA THR A 188 -1.50 16.03 -0.50
C THR A 188 -1.37 15.40 -1.87
N GLY A 189 -1.68 16.19 -2.94
CA GLY A 189 -1.38 15.77 -4.30
C GLY A 189 0.12 15.74 -4.55
N SER A 190 0.57 14.85 -5.44
CA SER A 190 1.95 14.75 -5.88
C SER A 190 2.05 14.87 -7.39
N HIS A 191 2.98 15.69 -7.86
CA HIS A 191 3.34 15.78 -9.27
C HIS A 191 4.82 15.44 -9.40
N ARG A 192 5.14 14.51 -10.29
CA ARG A 192 6.51 14.08 -10.57
C ARG A 192 6.83 14.37 -12.03
N TYR A 193 8.01 14.92 -12.29
CA TYR A 193 8.45 15.30 -13.62
C TYR A 193 9.82 14.68 -13.90
N GLU A 194 9.97 14.11 -15.08
CA GLU A 194 11.26 13.78 -15.65
C GLU A 194 11.62 14.86 -16.66
N VAL A 195 12.78 15.52 -16.46
CA VAL A 195 13.24 16.59 -17.32
C VAL A 195 14.57 16.21 -17.95
N THR A 196 14.58 16.09 -19.28
CA THR A 196 15.78 15.76 -20.05
C THR A 196 16.34 16.99 -20.76
N PHE A 197 17.59 17.32 -20.50
CA PHE A 197 18.31 18.36 -21.22
C PHE A 197 19.11 17.73 -22.36
N ARG A 198 18.90 18.22 -23.58
CA ARG A 198 19.60 17.74 -24.79
C ARG A 198 20.37 18.88 -25.44
N GLY A 199 21.54 18.59 -26.00
CA GLY A 199 22.35 19.50 -26.78
C GLY A 199 22.90 18.79 -28.04
N GLU A 200 23.31 19.56 -29.03
CA GLU A 200 23.85 19.02 -30.30
C GLU A 200 25.14 18.20 -30.11
N GLY A 201 25.86 18.49 -29.02
CA GLY A 201 27.18 17.91 -28.79
C GLY A 201 28.25 18.50 -29.72
N GLY A 202 29.51 18.21 -29.43
CA GLY A 202 30.62 18.70 -30.27
C GLY A 202 31.96 18.52 -29.58
N HIS A 203 33.03 18.72 -30.37
CA HIS A 203 34.41 18.66 -29.86
C HIS A 203 34.67 19.82 -28.92
N SER A 204 35.22 19.57 -27.74
CA SER A 204 35.39 20.54 -26.67
C SER A 204 36.10 21.82 -27.07
N TYR A 205 37.08 21.74 -27.97
CA TYR A 205 37.84 22.89 -28.52
C TYR A 205 37.20 23.42 -29.80
N GLY A 206 36.99 22.56 -30.80
CA GLY A 206 36.53 22.95 -32.13
C GLY A 206 35.08 23.45 -32.20
N ALA A 207 34.26 23.05 -31.26
CA ALA A 207 32.85 23.44 -31.14
C ALA A 207 32.60 24.21 -29.82
N PHE A 208 33.62 24.89 -29.31
CA PHE A 208 33.48 25.69 -28.09
C PHE A 208 32.46 26.82 -28.29
N GLY A 209 31.52 26.95 -27.36
CA GLY A 209 30.40 27.90 -27.41
C GLY A 209 29.06 27.30 -27.72
N LEU A 210 28.97 26.01 -28.09
CA LEU A 210 27.69 25.29 -28.15
C LEU A 210 27.07 25.21 -26.77
N VAL A 211 25.76 25.20 -26.74
CA VAL A 211 24.99 25.05 -25.49
C VAL A 211 25.29 23.71 -24.83
N ASN A 212 25.82 23.79 -23.62
CA ASN A 212 26.07 22.60 -22.80
C ASN A 212 24.80 22.24 -21.97
N PRO A 213 24.17 21.09 -22.20
CA PRO A 213 22.96 20.69 -21.50
C PRO A 213 23.18 20.52 -19.98
N ILE A 214 24.39 20.15 -19.54
CA ILE A 214 24.72 20.02 -18.11
C ILE A 214 24.71 21.39 -17.45
N HIS A 215 25.24 22.44 -18.12
CA HIS A 215 25.19 23.80 -17.60
C HIS A 215 23.75 24.33 -17.54
N ALA A 216 22.90 23.98 -18.51
CA ALA A 216 21.50 24.37 -18.49
C ALA A 216 20.76 23.65 -17.34
N MET A 217 21.00 22.36 -17.15
CA MET A 217 20.47 21.58 -16.03
C MET A 217 20.91 22.16 -14.67
N GLY A 218 22.19 22.49 -14.51
CA GLY A 218 22.71 23.10 -13.28
C GLY A 218 22.02 24.42 -12.93
N ARG A 219 21.73 25.26 -13.91
CA ARG A 219 20.94 26.50 -13.69
C ARG A 219 19.49 26.18 -13.31
N ALA A 220 18.87 25.21 -13.96
CA ALA A 220 17.50 24.81 -13.64
C ALA A 220 17.40 24.28 -12.20
N ILE A 221 18.35 23.45 -11.76
CA ILE A 221 18.43 22.96 -10.38
C ILE A 221 18.58 24.13 -9.40
N SER A 222 19.45 25.11 -9.71
CA SER A 222 19.61 26.29 -8.88
C SER A 222 18.30 27.08 -8.73
N TYR A 223 17.57 27.31 -9.82
CA TYR A 223 16.28 28.00 -9.75
C TYR A 223 15.23 27.21 -8.95
N ILE A 224 15.18 25.88 -9.13
CA ILE A 224 14.28 25.04 -8.35
C ILE A 224 14.60 25.13 -6.86
N SER A 225 15.88 25.11 -6.49
CA SER A 225 16.30 25.20 -5.08
C SER A 225 15.92 26.51 -4.38
N GLU A 226 15.64 27.56 -5.16
CA GLU A 226 15.23 28.88 -4.65
C GLU A 226 13.71 29.03 -4.51
N LEU A 227 12.92 28.02 -4.92
CA LEU A 227 11.46 28.06 -4.79
C LEU A 227 11.05 28.10 -3.32
N SER A 228 10.22 29.05 -2.97
CA SER A 228 9.60 29.11 -1.64
C SER A 228 8.27 28.36 -1.66
N THR A 229 8.06 27.53 -0.64
CA THR A 229 6.81 26.78 -0.51
C THR A 229 5.97 27.28 0.66
N PRO A 230 4.62 27.29 0.53
CA PRO A 230 3.77 27.68 1.63
C PRO A 230 3.84 26.66 2.78
N ARG A 231 3.77 27.17 4.02
CA ARG A 231 3.63 26.30 5.19
C ARG A 231 2.24 25.68 5.30
N PHE A 232 1.24 26.36 4.74
CA PHE A 232 -0.16 25.93 4.82
C PHE A 232 -0.89 26.22 3.50
N PRO A 233 -1.42 25.20 2.82
CA PRO A 233 -1.18 23.77 3.09
C PRO A 233 0.31 23.42 2.95
N LYS A 234 0.80 22.44 3.71
CA LYS A 234 2.20 22.02 3.62
C LYS A 234 2.52 21.56 2.20
N THR A 235 3.44 22.26 1.56
CA THR A 235 3.92 21.96 0.20
C THR A 235 5.42 21.70 0.28
N THR A 236 5.90 20.72 -0.44
CA THR A 236 7.31 20.35 -0.50
C THR A 236 7.73 20.09 -1.95
N PHE A 237 9.02 20.17 -2.23
CA PHE A 237 9.64 19.70 -3.47
C PHE A 237 11.01 19.10 -3.16
N SER A 238 11.49 18.20 -4.02
CA SER A 238 12.78 17.55 -3.92
C SER A 238 13.34 17.25 -5.30
#